data_235c04d9edacba1051b9dde2263afa6c
#
_entry.id   235c04d9edacba1051b9dde2263afa6c
#
_cell.length_a   1.000
_cell.length_b   1.000
_cell.length_c   1.000
_cell.angle_alpha   90.00
_cell.angle_beta   90.00
_cell.angle_gamma   90.00
#
_symmetry.space_group_name_H-M   'P 1'
#
loop_
_entity.id
_entity.type
_entity.pdbx_description
1 polymer ?
#
loop_
_entity_poly.entity_id
_entity_poly.type
_entity_poly.pdbx_seq_one_letter_code
_entity_poly.pdbx_strand_id
1 'polypeptide(L)'
;MAIEGLAYVLTAPGRPVVAERRVWPSPADGEALVEVIGCGLCHTDFGYARGQVPTRKPPPLVLGHEVVGRVAEGPRKGQLVLIPAVLPCGKCAFCAAGRGNACPEQQMPGNDIDGGFATHQVVRSAPLVPLGSLPAGFEVWKLGVVADAVSTAFQAVRRGGVGKGDVAVVVGVGGVGGFTAQIAAASGAHVLALDVNRQRLDLALRHGASLALEVRDLAPKAVKTEVRAFLKKHGVPGFRLRIFECTGTPAGQTLAFGLLDRAATLVQVGYTPASIEVRLSNLMAFDATVHGTWGCALEAYPAVIDLVVSGAVALDPFVERAPMSRLNDHFDAMEAHKLERRLVLDPAA
;
A
#
# COMPACT_ATOMS: atom_id res chain seq x y z
N MET A 1 -11.32 1.96 -31.93
CA MET A 1 -12.40 0.90 -31.99
C MET A 1 -12.82 0.61 -30.55
N ALA A 2 -14.11 0.37 -30.29
CA ALA A 2 -14.56 -0.01 -28.96
C ALA A 2 -13.99 -1.38 -28.57
N ILE A 3 -13.51 -1.51 -27.35
CA ILE A 3 -12.92 -2.76 -26.82
C ILE A 3 -13.93 -3.39 -25.86
N GLU A 4 -14.22 -4.67 -26.06
CA GLU A 4 -15.11 -5.44 -25.17
C GLU A 4 -14.32 -6.19 -24.11
N GLY A 5 -14.92 -6.38 -22.93
CA GLY A 5 -14.33 -7.15 -21.85
C GLY A 5 -15.25 -7.29 -20.65
N LEU A 6 -14.68 -7.60 -19.49
CA LEU A 6 -15.41 -7.80 -18.23
C LEU A 6 -15.05 -6.71 -17.23
N ALA A 7 -16.03 -6.30 -16.41
CA ALA A 7 -15.84 -5.47 -15.22
C ALA A 7 -16.58 -6.10 -14.04
N TYR A 8 -15.98 -6.03 -12.85
CA TYR A 8 -16.58 -6.53 -11.61
C TYR A 8 -17.12 -5.34 -10.81
N VAL A 9 -18.44 -5.17 -10.88
CA VAL A 9 -19.14 -3.95 -10.46
C VAL A 9 -19.74 -4.12 -9.08
N LEU A 10 -19.36 -3.23 -8.17
CA LEU A 10 -20.06 -3.03 -6.90
C LEU A 10 -21.34 -2.24 -7.18
N THR A 11 -22.51 -2.88 -7.06
CA THR A 11 -23.80 -2.24 -7.31
C THR A 11 -24.36 -1.50 -6.08
N ALA A 12 -24.01 -1.97 -4.88
CA ALA A 12 -24.28 -1.32 -3.62
C ALA A 12 -23.35 -1.87 -2.52
N PRO A 13 -22.97 -1.08 -1.50
CA PRO A 13 -22.19 -1.56 -0.36
C PRO A 13 -22.86 -2.75 0.33
N GLY A 14 -22.08 -3.74 0.73
CA GLY A 14 -22.57 -4.97 1.37
C GLY A 14 -23.20 -5.99 0.40
N ARG A 15 -23.25 -5.68 -0.88
CA ARG A 15 -23.69 -6.64 -1.91
C ARG A 15 -22.48 -7.28 -2.60
N PRO A 16 -22.60 -8.53 -3.06
CA PRO A 16 -21.58 -9.13 -3.90
C PRO A 16 -21.34 -8.29 -5.17
N VAL A 17 -20.09 -8.20 -5.60
CA VAL A 17 -19.77 -7.62 -6.90
C VAL A 17 -20.29 -8.52 -8.02
N VAL A 18 -20.72 -7.91 -9.12
CA VAL A 18 -21.32 -8.60 -10.27
C VAL A 18 -20.40 -8.46 -11.47
N ALA A 19 -20.11 -9.57 -12.14
CA ALA A 19 -19.39 -9.55 -13.42
C ALA A 19 -20.32 -9.07 -14.53
N GLU A 20 -19.91 -8.03 -15.25
CA GLU A 20 -20.67 -7.43 -16.35
C GLU A 20 -19.80 -7.37 -17.60
N ARG A 21 -20.40 -7.67 -18.78
CA ARG A 21 -19.77 -7.33 -20.05
C ARG A 21 -19.82 -5.82 -20.23
N ARG A 22 -18.67 -5.23 -20.54
CA ARG A 22 -18.52 -3.80 -20.74
C ARG A 22 -17.83 -3.52 -22.05
N VAL A 23 -18.24 -2.43 -22.69
CA VAL A 23 -17.60 -1.88 -23.88
C VAL A 23 -16.93 -0.58 -23.48
N TRP A 24 -15.61 -0.50 -23.68
CA TRP A 24 -14.86 0.74 -23.47
C TRP A 24 -14.75 1.50 -24.79
N PRO A 25 -15.24 2.73 -24.86
CA PRO A 25 -15.00 3.60 -26.00
C PRO A 25 -13.52 4.01 -26.08
N SER A 26 -13.10 4.55 -27.21
CA SER A 26 -11.80 5.21 -27.29
C SER A 26 -11.71 6.31 -26.22
N PRO A 27 -10.55 6.44 -25.54
CA PRO A 27 -10.36 7.43 -24.48
C PRO A 27 -10.45 8.84 -25.03
N ALA A 28 -10.90 9.79 -24.20
CA ALA A 28 -10.91 11.20 -24.53
C ALA A 28 -9.48 11.79 -24.53
N ASP A 29 -9.34 13.04 -25.02
CA ASP A 29 -8.08 13.75 -25.01
C ASP A 29 -7.52 13.85 -23.58
N GLY A 30 -6.26 13.47 -23.40
CA GLY A 30 -5.60 13.44 -22.11
C GLY A 30 -5.86 12.17 -21.28
N GLU A 31 -6.68 11.24 -21.77
CA GLU A 31 -6.91 9.94 -21.18
C GLU A 31 -6.14 8.83 -21.89
N ALA A 32 -6.05 7.68 -21.24
CA ALA A 32 -5.57 6.44 -21.81
C ALA A 32 -6.50 5.29 -21.40
N LEU A 33 -6.72 4.35 -22.33
CA LEU A 33 -7.32 3.06 -22.05
C LEU A 33 -6.19 2.08 -21.74
N VAL A 34 -6.19 1.51 -20.56
CA VAL A 34 -5.18 0.55 -20.09
C VAL A 34 -5.81 -0.84 -20.02
N GLU A 35 -5.22 -1.80 -20.72
CA GLU A 35 -5.48 -3.23 -20.54
C GLU A 35 -4.84 -3.67 -19.21
N VAL A 36 -5.65 -4.18 -18.31
CA VAL A 36 -5.19 -4.61 -16.97
C VAL A 36 -4.50 -5.97 -17.06
N ILE A 37 -3.25 -6.04 -16.62
CA ILE A 37 -2.48 -7.30 -16.51
C ILE A 37 -2.63 -7.89 -15.12
N GLY A 38 -2.79 -7.03 -14.11
CA GLY A 38 -3.01 -7.44 -12.72
C GLY A 38 -3.47 -6.27 -11.86
N CYS A 39 -4.32 -6.57 -10.90
CA CYS A 39 -4.80 -5.60 -9.92
C CYS A 39 -4.68 -6.19 -8.52
N GLY A 40 -3.90 -5.55 -7.64
CA GLY A 40 -3.78 -5.96 -6.24
C GLY A 40 -5.09 -5.81 -5.48
N LEU A 41 -5.35 -6.74 -4.56
CA LEU A 41 -6.50 -6.72 -3.66
C LEU A 41 -6.11 -6.12 -2.31
N CYS A 42 -6.72 -5.00 -1.94
CA CYS A 42 -6.42 -4.25 -0.73
C CYS A 42 -7.58 -4.31 0.29
N HIS A 43 -7.25 -4.15 1.58
CA HIS A 43 -8.26 -3.96 2.63
C HIS A 43 -9.13 -2.72 2.40
N THR A 44 -8.63 -1.72 1.67
CA THR A 44 -9.41 -0.54 1.27
C THR A 44 -10.56 -0.94 0.35
N ASP A 45 -10.32 -1.82 -0.64
CA ASP A 45 -11.37 -2.33 -1.54
C ASP A 45 -12.41 -3.14 -0.76
N PHE A 46 -11.95 -3.96 0.19
CA PHE A 46 -12.84 -4.69 1.10
C PHE A 46 -13.70 -3.74 1.94
N GLY A 47 -13.10 -2.69 2.51
CA GLY A 47 -13.80 -1.67 3.29
C GLY A 47 -14.89 -0.97 2.48
N TYR A 48 -14.63 -0.64 1.21
CA TYR A 48 -15.61 -0.09 0.27
C TYR A 48 -16.71 -1.10 -0.05
N ALA A 49 -16.33 -2.34 -0.39
CA ALA A 49 -17.27 -3.39 -0.75
C ALA A 49 -18.25 -3.71 0.42
N ARG A 50 -17.78 -3.71 1.65
CA ARG A 50 -18.58 -3.96 2.85
C ARG A 50 -19.29 -2.72 3.41
N GLY A 51 -19.07 -1.53 2.81
CA GLY A 51 -19.69 -0.29 3.26
C GLY A 51 -19.13 0.26 4.59
N GLN A 52 -17.96 -0.19 5.00
CA GLN A 52 -17.25 0.32 6.19
C GLN A 52 -16.72 1.74 5.96
N VAL A 53 -16.42 2.07 4.71
CA VAL A 53 -15.98 3.39 4.26
C VAL A 53 -16.77 3.75 3.01
N PRO A 54 -17.33 4.96 2.89
CA PRO A 54 -18.02 5.39 1.68
C PRO A 54 -17.01 5.69 0.57
N THR A 55 -17.37 5.37 -0.67
CA THR A 55 -16.64 5.84 -1.86
C THR A 55 -17.11 7.23 -2.26
N ARG A 56 -16.24 8.04 -2.87
CA ARG A 56 -16.62 9.37 -3.38
C ARG A 56 -17.58 9.29 -4.57
N LYS A 57 -17.25 8.42 -5.53
CA LYS A 57 -18.21 8.04 -6.57
C LYS A 57 -19.14 6.98 -5.97
N PRO A 58 -20.46 7.24 -5.86
CA PRO A 58 -21.39 6.23 -5.36
C PRO A 58 -21.45 5.06 -6.36
N PRO A 59 -21.78 3.83 -5.90
CA PRO A 59 -22.08 2.72 -6.80
C PRO A 59 -23.21 3.07 -7.79
N PRO A 60 -23.19 2.49 -9.01
CA PRO A 60 -22.32 1.40 -9.44
C PRO A 60 -20.86 1.85 -9.70
N LEU A 61 -19.91 1.07 -9.19
CA LEU A 61 -18.49 1.39 -9.24
C LEU A 61 -17.65 0.11 -9.39
N VAL A 62 -16.63 0.14 -10.23
CA VAL A 62 -15.57 -0.88 -10.27
C VAL A 62 -14.51 -0.51 -9.25
N LEU A 63 -14.20 -1.43 -8.31
CA LEU A 63 -13.14 -1.23 -7.32
C LEU A 63 -11.75 -1.59 -7.88
N GLY A 64 -10.70 -1.50 -7.04
CA GLY A 64 -9.33 -1.86 -7.39
C GLY A 64 -8.47 -0.65 -7.76
N HIS A 65 -7.39 -0.44 -6.99
CA HIS A 65 -6.50 0.73 -7.13
C HIS A 65 -5.02 0.37 -7.24
N GLU A 66 -4.68 -0.91 -7.35
CA GLU A 66 -3.31 -1.42 -7.46
C GLU A 66 -3.04 -2.02 -8.84
N VAL A 67 -2.98 -1.20 -9.87
CA VAL A 67 -3.04 -1.67 -11.24
C VAL A 67 -1.70 -1.60 -11.95
N VAL A 68 -1.34 -2.72 -12.59
CA VAL A 68 -0.35 -2.79 -13.65
C VAL A 68 -1.03 -3.19 -14.94
N GLY A 69 -0.66 -2.55 -16.05
CA GLY A 69 -1.28 -2.83 -17.34
C GLY A 69 -0.46 -2.37 -18.53
N ARG A 70 -1.06 -2.51 -19.68
CA ARG A 70 -0.53 -2.04 -20.97
C ARG A 70 -1.45 -0.99 -21.55
N VAL A 71 -0.92 0.12 -22.01
CA VAL A 71 -1.74 1.13 -22.68
C VAL A 71 -2.24 0.57 -24.02
N ALA A 72 -3.54 0.31 -24.10
CA ALA A 72 -4.21 -0.18 -25.32
C ALA A 72 -4.49 0.94 -26.30
N GLU A 73 -4.96 2.10 -25.81
CA GLU A 73 -5.23 3.29 -26.62
C GLU A 73 -4.86 4.59 -25.87
N GLY A 74 -4.57 5.65 -26.63
CA GLY A 74 -4.18 6.95 -26.09
C GLY A 74 -2.67 7.20 -26.06
N PRO A 75 -2.21 8.23 -25.35
CA PRO A 75 -0.79 8.52 -25.16
C PRO A 75 -0.05 7.34 -24.55
N ARG A 76 1.18 7.06 -25.01
CA ARG A 76 2.04 5.92 -24.59
C ARG A 76 1.49 4.54 -25.00
N LYS A 77 0.66 4.45 -26.05
CA LYS A 77 0.15 3.17 -26.58
C LYS A 77 1.24 2.12 -26.69
N GLY A 78 0.95 0.90 -26.19
CA GLY A 78 1.83 -0.26 -26.18
C GLY A 78 2.79 -0.32 -24.96
N GLN A 79 2.95 0.75 -24.19
CA GLN A 79 3.83 0.77 -23.03
C GLN A 79 3.21 0.02 -21.83
N LEU A 80 4.05 -0.66 -21.07
CA LEU A 80 3.71 -1.17 -19.74
C LEU A 80 3.74 -0.02 -18.74
N VAL A 81 2.69 0.09 -17.94
CA VAL A 81 2.52 1.18 -16.97
C VAL A 81 1.96 0.68 -15.64
N LEU A 82 2.27 1.42 -14.57
CA LEU A 82 1.47 1.40 -13.35
C LEU A 82 0.41 2.50 -13.44
N ILE A 83 -0.75 2.22 -12.89
CA ILE A 83 -1.76 3.23 -12.55
C ILE A 83 -1.61 3.46 -11.04
N PRO A 84 -0.98 4.57 -10.60
CA PRO A 84 -0.85 4.89 -9.18
C PRO A 84 -2.19 4.94 -8.47
N ALA A 85 -2.24 4.52 -7.21
CA ALA A 85 -3.47 4.60 -6.41
C ALA A 85 -3.97 6.04 -6.23
N VAL A 86 -3.09 7.03 -6.36
CA VAL A 86 -3.40 8.45 -6.30
C VAL A 86 -2.97 9.13 -7.60
N LEU A 87 -3.96 9.62 -8.36
CA LEU A 87 -3.76 10.32 -9.63
C LEU A 87 -3.93 11.83 -9.42
N PRO A 88 -2.85 12.61 -9.21
CA PRO A 88 -2.94 14.05 -9.00
C PRO A 88 -3.41 14.79 -10.26
N CYS A 89 -3.92 16.02 -10.09
CA CYS A 89 -4.33 16.85 -11.24
C CYS A 89 -3.15 17.42 -12.03
N GLY A 90 -1.94 17.46 -11.45
CA GLY A 90 -0.70 17.94 -12.07
C GLY A 90 -0.56 19.46 -12.15
N LYS A 91 -1.59 20.27 -11.81
CA LYS A 91 -1.60 21.72 -12.06
C LYS A 91 -1.87 22.60 -10.82
N CYS A 92 -2.29 22.03 -9.69
CA CYS A 92 -2.59 22.80 -8.48
C CYS A 92 -1.32 23.12 -7.68
N ALA A 93 -1.43 24.00 -6.67
CA ALA A 93 -0.32 24.38 -5.80
C ALA A 93 0.32 23.19 -5.07
N PHE A 94 -0.47 22.18 -4.69
CA PHE A 94 0.06 20.95 -4.09
C PHE A 94 0.95 20.17 -5.07
N CYS A 95 0.50 20.04 -6.32
CA CYS A 95 1.29 19.37 -7.36
C CYS A 95 2.58 20.14 -7.66
N ALA A 96 2.49 21.46 -7.79
CA ALA A 96 3.66 22.33 -8.03
C ALA A 96 4.68 22.28 -6.87
N ALA A 97 4.22 22.02 -5.64
CA ALA A 97 5.08 21.88 -4.45
C ALA A 97 5.62 20.44 -4.25
N GLY A 98 5.47 19.52 -5.23
CA GLY A 98 5.89 18.11 -5.08
C GLY A 98 5.05 17.31 -4.07
N ARG A 99 3.81 17.77 -3.81
CA ARG A 99 2.84 17.17 -2.89
C ARG A 99 1.63 16.62 -3.63
N GLY A 100 1.86 16.05 -4.82
CA GLY A 100 0.81 15.52 -5.68
C GLY A 100 -0.03 14.42 -5.00
N ASN A 101 0.57 13.63 -4.13
CA ASN A 101 -0.15 12.64 -3.33
C ASN A 101 -1.23 13.25 -2.41
N ALA A 102 -1.09 14.51 -2.02
CA ALA A 102 -2.07 15.26 -1.21
C ALA A 102 -2.89 16.25 -2.05
N CYS A 103 -2.95 16.08 -3.36
CA CYS A 103 -3.70 16.95 -4.29
C CYS A 103 -5.21 16.92 -3.95
N PRO A 104 -5.87 18.07 -3.74
CA PRO A 104 -7.31 18.09 -3.44
C PRO A 104 -8.18 17.62 -4.60
N GLU A 105 -7.66 17.72 -5.85
CA GLU A 105 -8.31 17.26 -7.08
C GLU A 105 -7.78 15.89 -7.56
N GLN A 106 -7.18 15.12 -6.65
CA GLN A 106 -6.73 13.77 -6.96
C GLN A 106 -7.92 12.87 -7.32
N GLN A 107 -7.66 11.86 -8.12
CA GLN A 107 -8.58 10.76 -8.36
C GLN A 107 -7.93 9.46 -7.86
N MET A 108 -8.69 8.66 -7.15
CA MET A 108 -8.30 7.32 -6.73
C MET A 108 -9.14 6.31 -7.50
N PRO A 109 -8.53 5.44 -8.32
CA PRO A 109 -9.23 4.31 -8.92
C PRO A 109 -9.96 3.49 -7.87
N GLY A 110 -11.17 3.03 -8.17
CA GLY A 110 -11.98 2.28 -7.21
C GLY A 110 -12.63 3.11 -6.09
N ASN A 111 -12.46 4.44 -6.12
CA ASN A 111 -13.08 5.36 -5.17
C ASN A 111 -13.71 6.58 -5.86
N ASP A 112 -12.93 7.35 -6.61
CA ASP A 112 -13.37 8.55 -7.33
C ASP A 112 -13.80 8.23 -8.77
N ILE A 113 -13.17 7.22 -9.35
CA ILE A 113 -13.38 6.71 -10.71
C ILE A 113 -13.41 5.19 -10.69
N ASP A 114 -13.89 4.57 -11.74
CA ASP A 114 -13.83 3.11 -11.91
C ASP A 114 -12.38 2.63 -11.82
N GLY A 115 -12.17 1.54 -11.09
CA GLY A 115 -10.87 0.95 -10.79
C GLY A 115 -10.50 -0.24 -11.68
N GLY A 116 -9.51 -0.98 -11.23
CA GLY A 116 -8.84 -2.05 -11.97
C GLY A 116 -9.42 -3.45 -11.83
N PHE A 117 -10.54 -3.64 -11.11
CA PHE A 117 -11.20 -4.96 -11.13
C PHE A 117 -12.02 -5.13 -12.42
N ALA A 118 -11.30 -5.03 -13.53
CA ALA A 118 -11.82 -5.12 -14.88
C ALA A 118 -10.70 -5.52 -15.84
N THR A 119 -11.06 -5.92 -17.06
CA THR A 119 -10.07 -6.18 -18.12
C THR A 119 -9.41 -4.90 -18.64
N HIS A 120 -10.12 -3.77 -18.57
CA HIS A 120 -9.61 -2.47 -19.03
C HIS A 120 -10.06 -1.36 -18.09
N GLN A 121 -9.26 -0.30 -18.05
CA GLN A 121 -9.54 0.90 -17.25
C GLN A 121 -9.20 2.18 -18.04
N VAL A 122 -10.11 3.16 -18.04
CA VAL A 122 -9.84 4.50 -18.55
C VAL A 122 -9.36 5.40 -17.42
N VAL A 123 -8.24 6.07 -17.63
CA VAL A 123 -7.63 6.97 -16.65
C VAL A 123 -6.95 8.15 -17.32
N ARG A 124 -6.68 9.23 -16.57
CA ARG A 124 -5.79 10.30 -17.02
C ARG A 124 -4.44 9.71 -17.42
N SER A 125 -3.91 10.10 -18.59
CA SER A 125 -2.64 9.56 -19.10
C SER A 125 -1.41 10.18 -18.46
N ALA A 126 -1.50 11.44 -18.01
CA ALA A 126 -0.36 12.18 -17.45
C ALA A 126 0.26 11.52 -16.21
N PRO A 127 -0.52 11.03 -15.20
CA PRO A 127 0.05 10.42 -14.00
C PRO A 127 0.44 8.94 -14.16
N LEU A 128 0.26 8.33 -15.33
CA LEU A 128 0.72 6.95 -15.58
C LEU A 128 2.24 6.85 -15.44
N VAL A 129 2.72 5.84 -14.75
CA VAL A 129 4.15 5.58 -14.53
C VAL A 129 4.62 4.48 -15.48
N PRO A 130 5.45 4.79 -16.49
CA PRO A 130 6.05 3.78 -17.36
C PRO A 130 6.98 2.86 -16.57
N LEU A 131 6.93 1.55 -16.85
CA LEU A 131 7.79 0.57 -16.19
C LEU A 131 9.21 0.50 -16.75
N GLY A 132 9.44 1.08 -17.93
CA GLY A 132 10.74 0.94 -18.61
C GLY A 132 11.05 -0.49 -19.03
N SER A 133 12.34 -0.83 -19.09
CA SER A 133 12.80 -2.17 -19.41
C SER A 133 12.83 -3.04 -18.17
N LEU A 134 12.13 -4.15 -18.20
CA LEU A 134 12.12 -5.15 -17.12
C LEU A 134 13.11 -6.28 -17.45
N PRO A 135 13.68 -6.96 -16.44
CA PRO A 135 14.52 -8.14 -16.65
C PRO A 135 13.78 -9.23 -17.44
N ALA A 136 14.53 -10.01 -18.22
CA ALA A 136 13.96 -11.14 -18.96
C ALA A 136 13.29 -12.13 -17.99
N GLY A 137 12.06 -12.55 -18.32
CA GLY A 137 11.27 -13.46 -17.48
C GLY A 137 10.59 -12.81 -16.28
N PHE A 138 10.68 -11.49 -16.11
CA PHE A 138 9.99 -10.81 -15.02
C PHE A 138 8.46 -10.86 -15.18
N GLU A 139 7.78 -11.35 -14.18
CA GLU A 139 6.32 -11.49 -14.19
C GLU A 139 5.63 -10.16 -13.88
N VAL A 140 5.21 -9.46 -14.92
CA VAL A 140 4.66 -8.09 -14.87
C VAL A 140 3.47 -7.95 -13.91
N TRP A 141 2.62 -8.97 -13.79
CA TRP A 141 1.45 -8.93 -12.91
C TRP A 141 1.81 -8.62 -11.44
N LYS A 142 2.98 -9.04 -10.97
CA LYS A 142 3.46 -8.77 -9.60
C LYS A 142 3.59 -7.27 -9.30
N LEU A 143 3.82 -6.46 -10.33
CA LEU A 143 3.99 -5.02 -10.17
C LEU A 143 2.68 -4.29 -9.85
N GLY A 144 1.54 -4.96 -9.90
CA GLY A 144 0.28 -4.36 -9.44
C GLY A 144 0.40 -3.77 -8.03
N VAL A 145 1.00 -4.51 -7.09
CA VAL A 145 1.16 -4.04 -5.71
C VAL A 145 2.13 -2.85 -5.55
N VAL A 146 2.94 -2.55 -6.58
CA VAL A 146 3.83 -1.38 -6.58
C VAL A 146 3.02 -0.10 -6.73
N ALA A 147 1.84 -0.17 -7.36
CA ALA A 147 0.96 0.98 -7.54
C ALA A 147 0.45 1.57 -6.21
N ASP A 148 0.37 0.75 -5.13
CA ASP A 148 -0.01 1.22 -3.78
C ASP A 148 0.84 0.59 -2.67
N ALA A 149 0.73 -0.71 -2.40
CA ALA A 149 1.28 -1.30 -1.18
C ALA A 149 2.79 -1.05 -1.01
N VAL A 150 3.59 -1.20 -2.06
CA VAL A 150 5.03 -0.96 -2.02
C VAL A 150 5.34 0.53 -2.03
N SER A 151 4.64 1.32 -2.86
CA SER A 151 4.86 2.77 -2.94
C SER A 151 4.41 3.50 -1.67
N THR A 152 3.32 3.06 -1.04
CA THR A 152 2.86 3.57 0.27
C THR A 152 3.88 3.25 1.37
N ALA A 153 4.44 2.03 1.38
CA ALA A 153 5.52 1.66 2.30
C ALA A 153 6.77 2.53 2.09
N PHE A 154 7.16 2.77 0.83
CA PHE A 154 8.28 3.64 0.49
C PHE A 154 8.04 5.09 0.97
N GLN A 155 6.85 5.64 0.70
CA GLN A 155 6.48 6.97 1.16
C GLN A 155 6.50 7.07 2.69
N ALA A 156 6.05 6.04 3.40
CA ALA A 156 6.09 5.99 4.86
C ALA A 156 7.54 6.03 5.38
N VAL A 157 8.44 5.21 4.82
CA VAL A 157 9.85 5.16 5.20
C VAL A 157 10.53 6.50 4.94
N ARG A 158 10.26 7.16 3.80
CA ARG A 158 10.73 8.54 3.51
C ARG A 158 10.20 9.56 4.52
N ARG A 159 8.91 9.50 4.85
CA ARG A 159 8.28 10.42 5.82
C ARG A 159 8.85 10.24 7.22
N GLY A 160 9.20 9.00 7.59
CA GLY A 160 9.86 8.69 8.85
C GLY A 160 11.32 9.14 8.90
N GLY A 161 11.91 9.53 7.77
CA GLY A 161 13.31 9.94 7.69
C GLY A 161 14.27 8.81 8.06
N VAL A 162 13.95 7.57 7.63
CA VAL A 162 14.81 6.40 7.91
C VAL A 162 16.12 6.51 7.16
N GLY A 163 17.22 6.30 7.88
CA GLY A 163 18.56 6.26 7.32
C GLY A 163 19.42 5.15 7.90
N LYS A 164 20.64 5.04 7.36
CA LYS A 164 21.62 4.02 7.81
C LYS A 164 21.87 4.10 9.31
N GLY A 165 21.70 2.97 10.01
CA GLY A 165 21.92 2.83 11.43
C GLY A 165 20.79 3.37 12.32
N ASP A 166 19.62 3.71 11.75
CA ASP A 166 18.41 3.93 12.54
C ASP A 166 17.82 2.60 13.03
N VAL A 167 16.93 2.65 14.01
CA VAL A 167 16.06 1.52 14.37
C VAL A 167 14.66 1.81 13.84
N ALA A 168 14.17 0.92 12.98
CA ALA A 168 12.81 0.95 12.47
C ALA A 168 11.97 -0.13 13.18
N VAL A 169 10.92 0.25 13.87
CA VAL A 169 9.93 -0.65 14.47
C VAL A 169 8.69 -0.65 13.61
N VAL A 170 8.36 -1.79 13.01
CA VAL A 170 7.17 -1.95 12.16
C VAL A 170 6.10 -2.72 12.93
N VAL A 171 5.02 -2.04 13.28
CA VAL A 171 3.86 -2.61 13.97
C VAL A 171 2.85 -3.10 12.93
N GLY A 172 2.75 -4.42 12.81
CA GLY A 172 2.03 -5.10 11.75
C GLY A 172 2.89 -5.29 10.49
N VAL A 173 3.35 -6.51 10.23
CA VAL A 173 4.14 -6.86 9.03
C VAL A 173 3.32 -7.66 8.01
N GLY A 174 2.05 -7.25 7.83
CA GLY A 174 1.17 -7.74 6.77
C GLY A 174 1.48 -7.12 5.41
N GLY A 175 0.42 -6.87 4.59
CA GLY A 175 0.53 -6.46 3.18
C GLY A 175 1.38 -5.20 2.91
N VAL A 176 1.25 -4.14 3.73
CA VAL A 176 2.07 -2.92 3.61
C VAL A 176 3.28 -2.99 4.52
N GLY A 177 3.10 -3.46 5.77
CA GLY A 177 4.17 -3.49 6.76
C GLY A 177 5.33 -4.43 6.40
N GLY A 178 5.07 -5.52 5.69
CA GLY A 178 6.12 -6.40 5.15
C GLY A 178 7.03 -5.67 4.16
N PHE A 179 6.48 -4.82 3.30
CA PHE A 179 7.26 -3.97 2.40
C PHE A 179 7.94 -2.82 3.15
N THR A 180 7.27 -2.24 4.17
CA THR A 180 7.87 -1.22 5.04
C THR A 180 9.14 -1.76 5.72
N ALA A 181 9.10 -2.99 6.23
CA ALA A 181 10.26 -3.64 6.86
C ALA A 181 11.40 -3.83 5.86
N GLN A 182 11.13 -4.32 4.65
CA GLN A 182 12.14 -4.50 3.61
C GLN A 182 12.77 -3.17 3.18
N ILE A 183 11.96 -2.15 2.93
CA ILE A 183 12.43 -0.83 2.48
C ILE A 183 13.25 -0.15 3.58
N ALA A 184 12.82 -0.24 4.85
CA ALA A 184 13.60 0.27 5.97
C ALA A 184 14.96 -0.44 6.08
N ALA A 185 15.01 -1.76 5.92
CA ALA A 185 16.24 -2.54 5.90
C ALA A 185 17.14 -2.15 4.71
N ALA A 186 16.58 -2.01 3.51
CA ALA A 186 17.30 -1.53 2.32
C ALA A 186 17.85 -0.11 2.50
N SER A 187 17.21 0.72 3.33
CA SER A 187 17.71 2.05 3.75
C SER A 187 18.81 1.98 4.81
N GLY A 188 19.21 0.77 5.25
CA GLY A 188 20.28 0.54 6.21
C GLY A 188 19.87 0.64 7.68
N ALA A 189 18.58 0.59 7.99
CA ALA A 189 18.08 0.54 9.36
C ALA A 189 18.13 -0.88 9.95
N HIS A 190 18.24 -0.96 11.28
CA HIS A 190 17.97 -2.19 12.02
C HIS A 190 16.46 -2.32 12.23
N VAL A 191 15.84 -3.36 11.68
CA VAL A 191 14.38 -3.50 11.69
C VAL A 191 13.92 -4.46 12.77
N LEU A 192 12.97 -4.00 13.60
CA LEU A 192 12.21 -4.82 14.56
C LEU A 192 10.78 -4.97 14.05
N ALA A 193 10.39 -6.19 13.70
CA ALA A 193 9.05 -6.53 13.24
C ALA A 193 8.17 -6.94 14.42
N LEU A 194 6.98 -6.35 14.54
CA LEU A 194 5.97 -6.67 15.55
C LEU A 194 4.68 -7.14 14.82
N ASP A 195 4.18 -8.32 15.15
CA ASP A 195 2.91 -8.83 14.64
C ASP A 195 2.30 -9.84 15.62
N VAL A 196 1.05 -10.20 15.42
CA VAL A 196 0.36 -11.27 16.15
C VAL A 196 0.41 -12.61 15.37
N ASN A 197 0.92 -12.61 14.15
CA ASN A 197 1.01 -13.78 13.28
C ASN A 197 2.46 -14.22 13.10
N ARG A 198 2.79 -15.40 13.61
CA ARG A 198 4.12 -15.98 13.57
C ARG A 198 4.67 -16.15 12.16
N GLN A 199 3.84 -16.59 11.22
CA GLN A 199 4.27 -16.83 9.82
C GLN A 199 4.72 -15.54 9.15
N ARG A 200 4.00 -14.41 9.40
CA ARG A 200 4.40 -13.08 8.91
C ARG A 200 5.70 -12.61 9.53
N LEU A 201 5.92 -12.88 10.82
CA LEU A 201 7.18 -12.56 11.50
C LEU A 201 8.35 -13.35 10.93
N ASP A 202 8.17 -14.65 10.68
CA ASP A 202 9.20 -15.50 10.07
C ASP A 202 9.52 -15.05 8.64
N LEU A 203 8.50 -14.59 7.89
CA LEU A 203 8.70 -14.01 6.57
C LEU A 203 9.50 -12.69 6.65
N ALA A 204 9.15 -11.81 7.59
CA ALA A 204 9.87 -10.55 7.81
C ALA A 204 11.35 -10.78 8.18
N LEU A 205 11.65 -11.79 9.01
CA LEU A 205 13.03 -12.17 9.36
C LEU A 205 13.85 -12.59 8.13
N ARG A 206 13.24 -13.33 7.21
CA ARG A 206 13.90 -13.74 5.97
C ARG A 206 14.12 -12.59 4.99
N HIS A 207 13.37 -11.49 5.15
CA HIS A 207 13.34 -10.37 4.21
C HIS A 207 13.60 -9.01 4.88
N GLY A 208 14.63 -8.93 5.72
CA GLY A 208 15.19 -7.67 6.18
C GLY A 208 14.98 -7.32 7.65
N ALA A 209 14.07 -7.97 8.38
CA ALA A 209 13.95 -7.74 9.81
C ALA A 209 15.15 -8.37 10.57
N SER A 210 15.74 -7.60 11.48
CA SER A 210 16.84 -8.05 12.34
C SER A 210 16.35 -8.78 13.59
N LEU A 211 15.10 -8.53 13.98
CA LEU A 211 14.39 -9.17 15.08
C LEU A 211 12.89 -9.16 14.79
N ALA A 212 12.19 -10.21 15.23
CA ALA A 212 10.75 -10.32 15.17
C ALA A 212 10.19 -10.67 16.56
N LEU A 213 9.11 -9.99 16.96
CA LEU A 213 8.48 -10.18 18.26
C LEU A 213 6.97 -10.40 18.05
N GLU A 214 6.48 -11.55 18.49
CA GLU A 214 5.06 -11.80 18.55
C GLU A 214 4.46 -11.06 19.76
N VAL A 215 3.46 -10.20 19.49
CA VAL A 215 2.92 -9.27 20.50
C VAL A 215 1.52 -9.62 21.00
N ARG A 216 0.96 -10.76 20.56
CA ARG A 216 -0.41 -11.18 20.88
C ARG A 216 -0.72 -11.13 22.38
N ASP A 217 0.17 -11.69 23.19
CA ASP A 217 -0.02 -11.85 24.64
C ASP A 217 0.87 -10.93 25.48
N LEU A 218 1.49 -9.93 24.83
CA LEU A 218 2.39 -9.01 25.51
C LEU A 218 1.70 -7.72 25.93
N ALA A 219 1.87 -7.34 27.19
CA ALA A 219 1.47 -6.02 27.63
C ALA A 219 2.30 -4.92 26.90
N PRO A 220 1.73 -3.75 26.55
CA PRO A 220 2.43 -2.67 25.87
C PRO A 220 3.76 -2.26 26.53
N LYS A 221 3.82 -2.31 27.88
CA LYS A 221 5.05 -2.03 28.64
C LYS A 221 6.17 -3.05 28.37
N ALA A 222 5.82 -4.33 28.20
CA ALA A 222 6.78 -5.39 27.86
C ALA A 222 7.34 -5.15 26.46
N VAL A 223 6.46 -4.87 25.47
CA VAL A 223 6.89 -4.54 24.09
C VAL A 223 7.84 -3.33 24.08
N LYS A 224 7.53 -2.27 24.86
CA LYS A 224 8.41 -1.09 24.97
C LYS A 224 9.77 -1.45 25.57
N THR A 225 9.81 -2.38 26.52
CA THR A 225 11.08 -2.87 27.10
C THR A 225 11.92 -3.59 26.05
N GLU A 226 11.31 -4.43 25.21
CA GLU A 226 12.01 -5.11 24.12
C GLU A 226 12.53 -4.13 23.06
N VAL A 227 11.74 -3.10 22.69
CA VAL A 227 12.19 -2.03 21.79
C VAL A 227 13.42 -1.31 22.37
N ARG A 228 13.42 -0.99 23.65
CA ARG A 228 14.57 -0.35 24.33
C ARG A 228 15.80 -1.26 24.38
N ALA A 229 15.60 -2.55 24.63
CA ALA A 229 16.66 -3.55 24.60
C ALA A 229 17.27 -3.66 23.20
N PHE A 230 16.44 -3.61 22.16
CA PHE A 230 16.89 -3.64 20.77
C PHE A 230 17.69 -2.37 20.40
N LEU A 231 17.22 -1.18 20.79
CA LEU A 231 17.99 0.07 20.62
C LEU A 231 19.36 -0.04 21.30
N LYS A 232 19.39 -0.50 22.56
CA LYS A 232 20.63 -0.66 23.33
C LYS A 232 21.59 -1.67 22.68
N LYS A 233 21.07 -2.80 22.19
CA LYS A 233 21.86 -3.83 21.49
C LYS A 233 22.59 -3.27 20.28
N HIS A 234 21.97 -2.37 19.55
CA HIS A 234 22.55 -1.75 18.35
C HIS A 234 23.27 -0.43 18.62
N GLY A 235 23.33 0.04 19.88
CA GLY A 235 23.95 1.32 20.25
C GLY A 235 23.24 2.54 19.66
N VAL A 236 21.93 2.43 19.39
CA VAL A 236 21.13 3.47 18.71
C VAL A 236 20.41 4.34 19.74
N PRO A 237 20.61 5.67 19.72
CA PRO A 237 19.92 6.57 20.63
C PRO A 237 18.45 6.74 20.25
N GLY A 238 17.59 7.07 21.23
CA GLY A 238 16.14 7.15 21.08
C GLY A 238 15.65 8.09 19.97
N PHE A 239 16.36 9.17 19.68
CA PHE A 239 16.02 10.11 18.61
C PHE A 239 16.17 9.52 17.19
N ARG A 240 16.77 8.33 17.08
CA ARG A 240 16.90 7.55 15.85
C ARG A 240 15.90 6.38 15.78
N LEU A 241 14.91 6.37 16.66
CA LEU A 241 13.79 5.42 16.64
C LEU A 241 12.73 5.90 15.67
N ARG A 242 12.39 5.06 14.69
CA ARG A 242 11.34 5.26 13.70
C ARG A 242 10.29 4.17 13.88
N ILE A 243 9.05 4.52 14.10
CA ILE A 243 7.95 3.61 14.35
C ILE A 243 6.97 3.72 13.18
N PHE A 244 6.52 2.59 12.66
CA PHE A 244 5.55 2.53 11.55
C PHE A 244 4.34 1.74 12.02
N GLU A 245 3.17 2.39 12.06
CA GLU A 245 1.91 1.72 12.33
C GLU A 245 1.30 1.25 11.00
N CYS A 246 1.31 -0.07 10.77
CA CYS A 246 0.86 -0.69 9.52
C CYS A 246 -0.29 -1.71 9.73
N THR A 247 -0.86 -1.79 10.94
CA THR A 247 -1.94 -2.75 11.22
C THR A 247 -3.30 -2.26 10.78
N GLY A 248 -3.54 -0.93 10.86
CA GLY A 248 -4.87 -0.34 10.67
C GLY A 248 -5.87 -0.79 11.74
N THR A 249 -5.41 -1.13 12.95
CA THR A 249 -6.29 -1.53 14.06
C THR A 249 -6.15 -0.59 15.25
N PRO A 250 -7.20 -0.41 16.08
CA PRO A 250 -7.08 0.40 17.29
C PRO A 250 -5.98 -0.07 18.23
N ALA A 251 -5.80 -1.39 18.38
CA ALA A 251 -4.77 -1.98 19.22
C ALA A 251 -3.36 -1.66 18.70
N GLY A 252 -3.14 -1.79 17.37
CA GLY A 252 -1.86 -1.46 16.74
C GLY A 252 -1.53 0.01 16.84
N GLN A 253 -2.50 0.89 16.60
CA GLN A 253 -2.34 2.35 16.73
C GLN A 253 -2.00 2.74 18.16
N THR A 254 -2.69 2.18 19.15
CA THR A 254 -2.43 2.41 20.57
C THR A 254 -1.04 1.92 20.96
N LEU A 255 -0.67 0.72 20.51
CA LEU A 255 0.67 0.18 20.73
C LEU A 255 1.75 1.08 20.13
N ALA A 256 1.62 1.43 18.84
CA ALA A 256 2.60 2.24 18.13
C ALA A 256 2.79 3.62 18.79
N PHE A 257 1.71 4.29 19.20
CA PHE A 257 1.78 5.54 19.95
C PHE A 257 2.43 5.34 21.31
N GLY A 258 2.16 4.24 22.00
CA GLY A 258 2.75 3.88 23.30
C GLY A 258 4.26 3.61 23.25
N LEU A 259 4.80 3.25 22.08
CA LEU A 259 6.23 3.03 21.84
C LEU A 259 7.03 4.33 21.72
N LEU A 260 6.37 5.49 21.51
CA LEU A 260 7.07 6.78 21.44
C LEU A 260 8.00 6.97 22.63
N ASP A 261 9.18 7.47 22.35
CA ASP A 261 10.21 7.83 23.31
C ASP A 261 10.85 9.17 22.89
N ARG A 262 11.87 9.65 23.62
CA ARG A 262 12.49 10.97 23.39
C ARG A 262 12.94 11.15 21.95
N ALA A 263 12.40 12.18 21.30
CA ALA A 263 12.62 12.59 19.93
C ALA A 263 12.38 11.47 18.87
N ALA A 264 11.61 10.44 19.23
CA ALA A 264 11.21 9.38 18.29
C ALA A 264 10.19 9.89 17.27
N THR A 265 10.15 9.23 16.11
CA THR A 265 9.18 9.52 15.05
C THR A 265 8.24 8.34 14.85
N LEU A 266 6.93 8.61 14.83
CA LEU A 266 5.88 7.66 14.46
C LEU A 266 5.29 8.06 13.10
N VAL A 267 5.17 7.11 12.18
CA VAL A 267 4.43 7.28 10.93
C VAL A 267 3.17 6.41 10.98
N GLN A 268 2.01 7.06 10.88
CA GLN A 268 0.72 6.40 10.79
C GLN A 268 0.45 6.04 9.33
N VAL A 269 0.34 4.73 9.04
CA VAL A 269 0.13 4.17 7.71
C VAL A 269 -1.21 3.45 7.62
N GLY A 270 -1.51 2.60 8.60
CA GLY A 270 -2.74 1.81 8.63
C GLY A 270 -3.98 2.67 8.89
N TYR A 271 -5.07 2.35 8.22
CA TYR A 271 -6.36 3.03 8.38
C TYR A 271 -7.32 2.20 9.22
N THR A 272 -8.05 2.86 10.12
CA THR A 272 -9.26 2.33 10.80
C THR A 272 -10.28 3.44 10.97
N PRO A 273 -11.59 3.17 10.83
CA PRO A 273 -12.63 4.14 11.15
C PRO A 273 -12.83 4.31 12.66
N ALA A 274 -12.28 3.42 13.48
CA ALA A 274 -12.43 3.47 14.93
C ALA A 274 -11.53 4.55 15.56
N SER A 275 -12.01 5.19 16.60
CA SER A 275 -11.24 6.12 17.42
C SER A 275 -10.37 5.39 18.43
N ILE A 276 -9.20 5.97 18.75
CA ILE A 276 -8.36 5.55 19.87
C ILE A 276 -8.19 6.68 20.86
N GLU A 277 -7.97 6.35 22.13
CA GLU A 277 -7.62 7.31 23.15
C GLU A 277 -6.11 7.29 23.39
N VAL A 278 -5.46 8.43 23.22
CA VAL A 278 -4.02 8.59 23.44
C VAL A 278 -3.74 9.88 24.21
N ARG A 279 -2.68 9.86 25.03
CA ARG A 279 -2.24 11.04 25.75
C ARG A 279 -1.37 11.91 24.85
N LEU A 280 -1.94 12.95 24.22
CA LEU A 280 -1.21 13.87 23.35
C LEU A 280 -0.05 14.59 24.03
N SER A 281 -0.13 14.84 25.36
CA SER A 281 0.98 15.44 26.12
C SER A 281 2.26 14.61 26.09
N ASN A 282 2.20 13.32 25.69
CA ASN A 282 3.43 12.54 25.47
C ASN A 282 4.26 13.08 24.30
N LEU A 283 3.62 13.67 23.27
CA LEU A 283 4.35 14.31 22.17
C LEU A 283 5.22 15.47 22.69
N MET A 284 4.61 16.33 23.51
CA MET A 284 5.32 17.44 24.14
C MET A 284 6.42 16.93 25.11
N ALA A 285 6.09 15.95 25.97
CA ALA A 285 7.02 15.47 27.00
C ALA A 285 8.24 14.73 26.44
N PHE A 286 8.08 14.14 25.25
CA PHE A 286 9.16 13.39 24.58
C PHE A 286 9.80 14.19 23.42
N ASP A 287 9.30 15.38 23.08
CA ASP A 287 9.70 16.09 21.85
C ASP A 287 9.55 15.18 20.62
N ALA A 288 8.50 14.37 20.61
CA ALA A 288 8.28 13.33 19.61
C ALA A 288 7.44 13.85 18.43
N THR A 289 7.60 13.23 17.27
CA THR A 289 6.88 13.60 16.04
C THR A 289 5.97 12.48 15.60
N VAL A 290 4.76 12.83 15.15
CA VAL A 290 3.84 11.91 14.47
C VAL A 290 3.52 12.44 13.08
N HIS A 291 3.73 11.60 12.07
CA HIS A 291 3.39 11.89 10.68
C HIS A 291 2.26 11.00 10.20
N GLY A 292 1.29 11.59 9.48
CA GLY A 292 0.42 10.83 8.59
C GLY A 292 1.11 10.56 7.25
N THR A 293 0.71 9.53 6.54
CA THR A 293 1.10 9.28 5.15
C THR A 293 -0.12 8.92 4.31
N TRP A 294 -0.10 9.33 3.05
CA TRP A 294 -1.16 9.06 2.09
C TRP A 294 -0.57 8.78 0.73
N GLY A 295 -0.81 7.58 0.18
CA GLY A 295 -0.31 7.17 -1.12
C GLY A 295 1.19 7.44 -1.29
N CYS A 296 1.60 7.72 -2.52
CA CYS A 296 2.97 8.06 -2.86
C CYS A 296 3.02 9.20 -3.89
N ALA A 297 4.00 10.09 -3.79
CA ALA A 297 4.25 11.10 -4.80
C ALA A 297 4.76 10.46 -6.10
N LEU A 298 4.28 10.94 -7.27
CA LEU A 298 4.60 10.34 -8.57
C LEU A 298 6.11 10.27 -8.84
N GLU A 299 6.84 11.28 -8.40
CA GLU A 299 8.28 11.41 -8.58
C GLU A 299 9.08 10.32 -7.86
N ALA A 300 8.46 9.63 -6.91
CA ALA A 300 9.09 8.57 -6.15
C ALA A 300 8.99 7.18 -6.82
N TYR A 301 8.03 6.98 -7.72
CA TYR A 301 7.78 5.67 -8.34
C TYR A 301 8.99 5.07 -9.07
N PRO A 302 9.83 5.83 -9.80
CA PRO A 302 11.04 5.25 -10.40
C PRO A 302 11.94 4.56 -9.36
N ALA A 303 12.17 5.20 -8.20
CA ALA A 303 12.98 4.61 -7.14
C ALA A 303 12.31 3.38 -6.50
N VAL A 304 10.97 3.38 -6.40
CA VAL A 304 10.21 2.21 -5.91
C VAL A 304 10.33 1.04 -6.87
N ILE A 305 10.21 1.28 -8.17
CA ILE A 305 10.36 0.26 -9.22
C ILE A 305 11.79 -0.30 -9.18
N ASP A 306 12.80 0.55 -9.07
CA ASP A 306 14.21 0.15 -9.00
C ASP A 306 14.50 -0.78 -7.81
N LEU A 307 13.91 -0.50 -6.62
CA LEU A 307 14.04 -1.36 -5.44
C LEU A 307 13.47 -2.77 -5.70
N VAL A 308 12.36 -2.86 -6.42
CA VAL A 308 11.73 -4.14 -6.76
C VAL A 308 12.50 -4.87 -7.85
N VAL A 309 12.85 -4.17 -8.94
CA VAL A 309 13.52 -4.75 -10.10
C VAL A 309 14.96 -5.20 -9.75
N SER A 310 15.64 -4.48 -8.85
CA SER A 310 16.97 -4.89 -8.35
C SER A 310 16.91 -6.04 -7.33
N GLY A 311 15.72 -6.43 -6.86
CA GLY A 311 15.54 -7.46 -5.83
C GLY A 311 15.82 -6.98 -4.40
N ALA A 312 16.05 -5.68 -4.17
CA ALA A 312 16.19 -5.11 -2.83
C ALA A 312 14.86 -5.19 -2.03
N VAL A 313 13.74 -5.22 -2.76
CA VAL A 313 12.41 -5.51 -2.22
C VAL A 313 11.87 -6.74 -2.95
N ALA A 314 11.72 -7.85 -2.25
CA ALA A 314 11.18 -9.09 -2.78
C ALA A 314 9.64 -9.03 -2.84
N LEU A 315 9.07 -9.36 -3.99
CA LEU A 315 7.61 -9.50 -4.16
C LEU A 315 7.15 -10.94 -3.97
N ASP A 316 7.84 -11.92 -4.57
CA ASP A 316 7.40 -13.33 -4.64
C ASP A 316 6.89 -13.93 -3.33
N PRO A 317 7.56 -13.75 -2.18
CA PRO A 317 7.08 -14.32 -0.93
C PRO A 317 5.84 -13.61 -0.36
N PHE A 318 5.50 -12.42 -0.87
CA PHE A 318 4.47 -11.53 -0.30
C PHE A 318 3.23 -11.43 -1.19
N VAL A 319 3.31 -11.85 -2.45
CA VAL A 319 2.22 -11.75 -3.41
C VAL A 319 1.85 -13.11 -4.00
N GLU A 320 0.60 -13.25 -4.41
CA GLU A 320 0.07 -14.45 -5.07
C GLU A 320 -0.89 -14.03 -6.19
N ARG A 321 -0.81 -14.72 -7.35
CA ARG A 321 -1.74 -14.51 -8.46
C ARG A 321 -3.03 -15.27 -8.20
N ALA A 322 -4.17 -14.62 -8.39
CA ALA A 322 -5.48 -15.21 -8.19
C ALA A 322 -6.45 -14.78 -9.30
N PRO A 323 -7.44 -15.62 -9.65
CA PRO A 323 -8.42 -15.27 -10.66
C PRO A 323 -9.34 -14.15 -10.17
N MET A 324 -9.53 -13.13 -11.01
CA MET A 324 -10.45 -12.02 -10.70
C MET A 324 -11.92 -12.49 -10.71
N SER A 325 -12.23 -13.57 -11.44
CA SER A 325 -13.55 -14.19 -11.44
C SER A 325 -14.03 -14.67 -10.06
N ARG A 326 -13.10 -14.84 -9.10
CA ARG A 326 -13.39 -15.24 -7.72
C ARG A 326 -13.33 -14.09 -6.71
N LEU A 327 -13.52 -12.84 -7.16
CA LEU A 327 -13.35 -11.64 -6.32
C LEU A 327 -14.19 -11.69 -5.03
N ASN A 328 -15.43 -12.16 -5.08
CA ASN A 328 -16.27 -12.31 -3.86
C ASN A 328 -15.68 -13.31 -2.86
N ASP A 329 -15.20 -14.48 -3.34
CA ASP A 329 -14.54 -15.47 -2.48
C ASP A 329 -13.29 -14.89 -1.82
N HIS A 330 -12.54 -14.06 -2.56
CA HIS A 330 -11.35 -13.40 -2.04
C HIS A 330 -11.69 -12.35 -0.97
N PHE A 331 -12.78 -11.61 -1.11
CA PHE A 331 -13.29 -10.73 -0.07
C PHE A 331 -13.70 -11.52 1.19
N ASP A 332 -14.38 -12.64 1.03
CA ASP A 332 -14.78 -13.50 2.15
C ASP A 332 -13.54 -14.13 2.86
N ALA A 333 -12.53 -14.53 2.10
CA ALA A 333 -11.27 -15.02 2.66
C ALA A 333 -10.49 -13.92 3.40
N MET A 334 -10.54 -12.69 2.91
CA MET A 334 -9.93 -11.51 3.57
C MET A 334 -10.65 -11.21 4.91
N GLU A 335 -11.97 -11.22 4.91
CA GLU A 335 -12.80 -11.02 6.11
C GLU A 335 -12.51 -12.09 7.17
N ALA A 336 -12.34 -13.33 6.74
CA ALA A 336 -11.99 -14.46 7.60
C ALA A 336 -10.50 -14.51 8.00
N HIS A 337 -9.68 -13.51 7.62
CA HIS A 337 -8.22 -13.46 7.85
C HIS A 337 -7.45 -14.69 7.35
N LYS A 338 -7.92 -15.32 6.26
CA LYS A 338 -7.34 -16.55 5.68
C LYS A 338 -6.29 -16.25 4.58
N LEU A 339 -6.12 -15.00 4.18
CA LEU A 339 -5.12 -14.65 3.18
C LEU A 339 -3.73 -14.55 3.83
N GLU A 340 -2.83 -15.42 3.42
CA GLU A 340 -1.43 -15.42 3.88
C GLU A 340 -0.58 -14.41 3.11
N ARG A 341 -0.91 -14.19 1.82
CA ARG A 341 -0.23 -13.27 0.89
C ARG A 341 -1.20 -12.25 0.32
N ARG A 342 -0.65 -11.18 -0.21
CA ARG A 342 -1.44 -10.21 -0.95
C ARG A 342 -1.80 -10.76 -2.33
N LEU A 343 -3.08 -10.82 -2.64
CA LEU A 343 -3.52 -11.28 -3.95
C LEU A 343 -3.33 -10.20 -5.00
N VAL A 344 -2.86 -10.60 -6.17
CA VAL A 344 -2.93 -9.81 -7.40
C VAL A 344 -3.88 -10.52 -8.36
N LEU A 345 -4.99 -9.88 -8.64
CA LEU A 345 -6.08 -10.45 -9.41
C LEU A 345 -5.79 -10.38 -10.91
N ASP A 346 -5.95 -11.52 -11.56
CA ASP A 346 -5.79 -11.67 -13.01
C ASP A 346 -7.16 -11.55 -13.67
N PRO A 347 -7.38 -10.53 -14.52
CA PRO A 347 -8.65 -10.35 -15.21
C PRO A 347 -8.91 -11.38 -16.32
N ALA A 348 -7.89 -12.13 -16.76
CA ALA A 348 -7.99 -13.14 -17.80
C ALA A 348 -8.28 -14.54 -17.23
N ALA A 349 -8.35 -14.71 -15.90
CA ALA A 349 -8.55 -15.99 -15.24
C ALA A 349 -9.85 -16.06 -14.40
#